data_1e049073bd224d6e241f524c1241e842
#
_entry.id   1e049073bd224d6e241f524c1241e842
#
_cell.length_a   1.000
_cell.length_b   1.000
_cell.length_c   1.000
_cell.angle_alpha   90.00
_cell.angle_beta   90.00
_cell.angle_gamma   90.00
#
_symmetry.space_group_name_H-M   'P 1'
#
loop_
_entity.id
_entity.type
_entity.pdbx_description
1 polymer ?
#
loop_
_entity_poly.entity_id
_entity_poly.type
_entity_poly.pdbx_seq_one_letter_code
_entity_poly.pdbx_strand_id
1 'polypeptide(L)'
;MTEADQFAATLAYATWPDKGMIVRGRRLTILTMRECVRPNETTQIIHVAEAIDPSAVLYTMGPKAVLGEQVDGKLVTAPEVEDGDALLPPGLYDGPVVPGPAVDYGYEMSTYRFETPGVHRIVWHLGDLVSNELLIFVE
;
A
#
# COMPACT_ATOMS: atom_id res chain seq x y z
N MET A 1 -5.12 -1.59 -11.39
CA MET A 1 -4.55 -2.95 -11.51
C MET A 1 -5.47 -3.83 -12.32
N THR A 2 -4.93 -4.67 -13.18
CA THR A 2 -5.68 -5.70 -13.89
C THR A 2 -5.96 -6.89 -12.96
N GLU A 3 -6.82 -7.81 -13.39
CA GLU A 3 -7.04 -9.06 -12.65
C GLU A 3 -5.75 -9.87 -12.50
N ALA A 4 -4.91 -9.89 -13.53
CA ALA A 4 -3.62 -10.57 -13.48
C ALA A 4 -2.69 -9.93 -12.45
N ASP A 5 -2.69 -8.60 -12.36
CA ASP A 5 -1.90 -7.88 -11.36
C ASP A 5 -2.39 -8.16 -9.95
N GLN A 6 -3.71 -8.22 -9.75
CA GLN A 6 -4.29 -8.55 -8.45
C GLN A 6 -3.97 -9.98 -8.03
N PHE A 7 -4.01 -10.91 -8.97
CA PHE A 7 -3.64 -12.30 -8.69
C PHE A 7 -2.18 -12.41 -8.27
N ALA A 8 -1.28 -11.74 -9.02
CA ALA A 8 0.14 -11.72 -8.70
C ALA A 8 0.39 -11.08 -7.34
N ALA A 9 -0.33 -9.99 -7.03
CA ALA A 9 -0.22 -9.32 -5.74
C ALA A 9 -0.66 -10.23 -4.59
N THR A 10 -1.74 -11.01 -4.77
CA THR A 10 -2.22 -11.95 -3.77
C THR A 10 -1.17 -13.00 -3.44
N LEU A 11 -0.53 -13.58 -4.48
CA LEU A 11 0.51 -14.58 -4.28
C LEU A 11 1.76 -13.98 -3.60
N ALA A 12 2.17 -12.80 -4.04
CA ALA A 12 3.33 -12.12 -3.48
C ALA A 12 3.09 -11.71 -2.03
N TYR A 13 1.90 -11.22 -1.71
CA TYR A 13 1.56 -10.78 -0.36
C TYR A 13 1.58 -11.95 0.63
N ALA A 14 1.06 -13.11 0.22
CA ALA A 14 1.00 -14.29 1.09
C ALA A 14 2.36 -14.68 1.64
N THR A 15 3.42 -14.50 0.85
CA THR A 15 4.80 -14.89 1.21
C THR A 15 5.69 -13.70 1.53
N TRP A 16 5.19 -12.46 1.45
CA TRP A 16 6.00 -11.27 1.70
C TRP A 16 6.43 -11.24 3.16
N PRO A 17 7.74 -11.21 3.45
CA PRO A 17 8.22 -11.39 4.83
C PRO A 17 8.04 -10.17 5.71
N ASP A 18 7.99 -8.98 5.14
CA ASP A 18 7.99 -7.73 5.89
C ASP A 18 6.66 -7.00 5.67
N LYS A 19 5.72 -7.21 6.58
CA LYS A 19 4.40 -6.56 6.55
C LYS A 19 4.34 -5.44 7.57
N GLY A 20 3.40 -4.51 7.36
CA GLY A 20 3.24 -3.37 8.24
C GLY A 20 2.75 -3.76 9.64
N MET A 21 2.88 -2.83 10.58
CA MET A 21 2.46 -3.02 11.97
C MET A 21 0.93 -3.06 12.06
N ILE A 22 0.42 -3.99 12.86
CA ILE A 22 -1.01 -4.08 13.15
C ILE A 22 -1.38 -2.99 14.16
N VAL A 23 -2.34 -2.14 13.78
CA VAL A 23 -2.90 -1.11 14.64
C VAL A 23 -4.41 -1.22 14.60
N ARG A 24 -5.04 -1.44 15.75
CA ARG A 24 -6.48 -1.60 15.88
C ARG A 24 -7.08 -2.63 14.91
N GLY A 25 -6.37 -3.75 14.75
CA GLY A 25 -6.82 -4.87 13.94
C GLY A 25 -6.63 -4.70 12.44
N ARG A 26 -5.91 -3.67 11.99
CA ARG A 26 -5.63 -3.41 10.57
C ARG A 26 -4.16 -3.14 10.35
N ARG A 27 -3.67 -3.36 9.15
CA ARG A 27 -2.31 -2.99 8.75
C ARG A 27 -2.24 -2.63 7.28
N LEU A 28 -1.21 -1.84 6.96
CA LEU A 28 -0.83 -1.50 5.59
C LEU A 28 0.47 -2.21 5.26
N THR A 29 0.57 -2.71 4.03
CA THR A 29 1.79 -3.30 3.53
C THR A 29 2.05 -2.80 2.13
N ILE A 30 3.31 -2.51 1.83
CA ILE A 30 3.75 -2.23 0.46
C ILE A 30 4.79 -3.26 0.07
N LEU A 31 4.73 -3.65 -1.19
CA LEU A 31 5.65 -4.65 -1.74
C LEU A 31 5.89 -4.36 -3.21
N THR A 32 6.90 -5.01 -3.76
CA THR A 32 7.26 -4.85 -5.17
C THR A 32 7.77 -6.17 -5.73
N MET A 33 7.64 -6.33 -7.03
CA MET A 33 8.20 -7.48 -7.73
C MET A 33 9.66 -7.23 -8.14
N ARG A 34 10.17 -6.00 -8.01
CA ARG A 34 11.54 -5.64 -8.38
C ARG A 34 12.16 -4.74 -7.32
N GLU A 35 12.92 -5.35 -6.42
CA GLU A 35 13.63 -4.60 -5.37
C GLU A 35 14.98 -4.06 -5.85
N CYS A 36 15.55 -4.65 -6.91
CA CYS A 36 16.83 -4.23 -7.48
C CYS A 36 16.60 -3.75 -8.90
N VAL A 37 16.97 -2.51 -9.17
CA VAL A 37 16.81 -1.87 -10.48
C VAL A 37 18.09 -1.12 -10.85
N ARG A 38 18.23 -0.80 -12.14
CA ARG A 38 19.28 0.08 -12.64
C ARG A 38 18.79 1.53 -12.56
N PRO A 39 19.70 2.51 -12.60
CA PRO A 39 19.29 3.91 -12.70
C PRO A 39 18.36 4.12 -13.90
N ASN A 40 17.30 4.90 -13.67
CA ASN A 40 16.25 5.22 -14.64
C ASN A 40 15.35 4.07 -15.08
N GLU A 41 15.48 2.88 -14.49
CA GLU A 41 14.47 1.84 -14.63
C GLU A 41 13.30 2.10 -13.67
N THR A 42 12.11 1.71 -14.08
CA THR A 42 10.92 1.87 -13.24
C THR A 42 10.71 0.66 -12.34
N THR A 43 10.14 0.91 -11.15
CA THR A 43 9.62 -0.12 -10.26
C THR A 43 8.20 0.25 -9.87
N GLN A 44 7.34 -0.75 -9.69
CA GLN A 44 5.95 -0.55 -9.33
C GLN A 44 5.73 -1.03 -7.90
N ILE A 45 5.02 -0.24 -7.12
CA ILE A 45 4.75 -0.52 -5.72
C ILE A 45 3.30 -0.94 -5.58
N ILE A 46 3.07 -2.09 -4.99
CA ILE A 46 1.76 -2.67 -4.71
C ILE A 46 1.37 -2.28 -3.29
N HIS A 47 0.13 -1.83 -3.11
CA HIS A 47 -0.39 -1.36 -1.83
C HIS A 47 -1.49 -2.29 -1.35
N VAL A 48 -1.37 -2.77 -0.11
CA VAL A 48 -2.31 -3.74 0.46
C VAL A 48 -2.78 -3.23 1.82
N ALA A 49 -4.09 -3.20 2.01
CA ALA A 49 -4.70 -2.97 3.32
C ALA A 49 -5.32 -4.27 3.80
N GLU A 50 -5.11 -4.60 5.07
CA GLU A 50 -5.62 -5.84 5.64
C GLU A 50 -6.34 -5.55 6.95
N ALA A 51 -7.52 -6.15 7.12
CA ALA A 51 -8.21 -6.24 8.40
C ALA A 51 -7.95 -7.64 8.96
N ILE A 52 -7.35 -7.73 10.14
CA ILE A 52 -7.00 -8.98 10.80
C ILE A 52 -8.13 -9.41 11.74
N ASP A 53 -8.65 -8.46 12.51
CA ASP A 53 -9.70 -8.70 13.49
C ASP A 53 -11.08 -8.67 12.86
N PRO A 54 -12.04 -9.53 13.31
CA PRO A 54 -13.44 -9.44 12.86
C PRO A 54 -14.12 -8.12 13.21
N SER A 55 -13.63 -7.39 14.21
CA SER A 55 -14.16 -6.07 14.57
C SER A 55 -13.66 -4.95 13.66
N ALA A 56 -12.61 -5.18 12.89
CA ALA A 56 -12.11 -4.23 11.91
C ALA A 56 -12.76 -4.51 10.55
N VAL A 57 -13.00 -3.45 9.79
CA VAL A 57 -13.65 -3.56 8.48
C VAL A 57 -12.84 -2.85 7.41
N LEU A 58 -12.99 -3.31 6.17
CA LEU A 58 -12.47 -2.66 4.97
C LEU A 58 -13.66 -2.40 4.04
N TYR A 59 -13.60 -1.32 3.29
CA TYR A 59 -14.52 -1.12 2.17
C TYR A 59 -13.79 -1.43 0.86
N THR A 60 -14.53 -1.98 -0.10
CA THR A 60 -13.99 -2.35 -1.40
C THR A 60 -14.67 -1.54 -2.48
N MET A 61 -13.90 -0.90 -3.33
CA MET A 61 -14.40 -0.17 -4.48
C MET A 61 -13.36 -0.28 -5.60
N GLY A 62 -13.65 0.26 -6.75
CA GLY A 62 -12.70 0.32 -7.85
C GLY A 62 -11.35 0.91 -7.41
N PRO A 63 -10.36 1.01 -8.30
CA PRO A 63 -9.01 1.37 -7.88
C PRO A 63 -8.99 2.63 -7.02
N LYS A 64 -8.47 2.51 -5.81
CA LYS A 64 -8.36 3.62 -4.85
C LYS A 64 -7.02 4.31 -5.03
N ALA A 65 -7.03 5.65 -4.99
CA ALA A 65 -5.81 6.42 -5.07
C ALA A 65 -4.94 6.19 -3.84
N VAL A 66 -3.62 6.17 -4.03
CA VAL A 66 -2.66 6.09 -2.93
C VAL A 66 -2.38 7.49 -2.42
N LEU A 67 -2.64 7.73 -1.14
CA LEU A 67 -2.36 8.97 -0.45
C LEU A 67 -1.33 8.71 0.64
N GLY A 68 -0.53 9.71 0.99
CA GLY A 68 0.36 9.62 2.13
C GLY A 68 1.63 8.79 1.92
N GLU A 69 2.02 8.53 0.68
CA GLU A 69 3.24 7.77 0.40
C GLU A 69 4.46 8.68 0.38
N GLN A 70 5.51 8.24 1.05
CA GLN A 70 6.77 8.97 1.16
C GLN A 70 7.90 8.16 0.52
N VAL A 71 8.77 8.86 -0.20
CA VAL A 71 9.99 8.30 -0.78
C VAL A 71 11.17 9.11 -0.23
N ASP A 72 12.11 8.42 0.40
CA ASP A 72 13.28 9.03 1.04
C ASP A 72 12.89 10.17 2.00
N GLY A 73 11.79 9.98 2.74
CA GLY A 73 11.28 10.93 3.71
C GLY A 73 10.46 12.07 3.15
N LYS A 74 10.19 12.09 1.85
CA LYS A 74 9.40 13.15 1.20
C LYS A 74 8.07 12.62 0.70
N LEU A 75 7.00 13.33 1.00
CA LEU A 75 5.67 13.03 0.48
C LEU A 75 5.66 13.18 -1.04
N VAL A 76 5.30 12.12 -1.76
CA VAL A 76 5.31 12.10 -3.23
C VAL A 76 3.92 11.90 -3.84
N THR A 77 2.92 11.58 -3.03
CA THR A 77 1.52 11.50 -3.44
C THR A 77 0.76 12.69 -2.84
N ALA A 78 -0.55 12.78 -3.08
CA ALA A 78 -1.38 13.71 -2.34
C ALA A 78 -1.32 13.36 -0.85
N PRO A 79 -1.43 14.36 0.05
CA PRO A 79 -1.42 14.08 1.49
C PRO A 79 -2.66 13.30 1.90
N GLU A 80 -2.52 12.53 2.98
CA GLU A 80 -3.65 11.82 3.56
C GLU A 80 -4.65 12.81 4.16
N VAL A 81 -5.88 12.35 4.34
CA VAL A 81 -6.93 13.13 5.01
C VAL A 81 -6.65 13.08 6.51
N GLU A 82 -6.55 14.27 7.14
CA GLU A 82 -6.19 14.37 8.55
C GLU A 82 -7.31 13.94 9.51
N ASP A 83 -8.57 14.04 9.06
CA ASP A 83 -9.73 13.78 9.92
C ASP A 83 -10.31 12.39 9.69
N GLY A 84 -10.56 11.68 10.78
CA GLY A 84 -11.25 10.41 10.77
C GLY A 84 -10.33 9.22 10.47
N ASP A 85 -10.96 8.11 10.16
CA ASP A 85 -10.29 6.86 9.83
C ASP A 85 -10.11 6.78 8.31
N ALA A 86 -8.87 6.77 7.85
CA ALA A 86 -8.54 6.75 6.42
C ALA A 86 -9.03 5.49 5.70
N LEU A 87 -9.34 4.42 6.43
CA LEU A 87 -9.88 3.19 5.86
C LEU A 87 -11.40 3.08 5.97
N LEU A 88 -12.07 4.10 6.51
CA LEU A 88 -13.53 4.16 6.46
C LEU A 88 -13.98 4.62 5.07
N PRO A 89 -15.15 4.13 4.60
CA PRO A 89 -15.66 4.56 3.30
C PRO A 89 -16.02 6.05 3.31
N PRO A 90 -15.91 6.72 2.14
CA PRO A 90 -16.41 8.10 2.01
C PRO A 90 -17.90 8.16 2.34
N GLY A 91 -18.37 9.34 2.77
CA GLY A 91 -19.74 9.53 3.19
C GLY A 91 -20.81 9.20 2.14
N LEU A 92 -20.46 9.26 0.85
CA LEU A 92 -21.37 8.91 -0.26
C LEU A 92 -21.20 7.47 -0.75
N TYR A 93 -20.32 6.69 -0.10
CA TYR A 93 -20.09 5.31 -0.47
C TYR A 93 -21.22 4.42 0.06
N ASP A 94 -21.83 3.65 -0.81
CA ASP A 94 -22.91 2.71 -0.49
C ASP A 94 -22.60 1.26 -0.86
N GLY A 95 -21.34 0.98 -1.18
CA GLY A 95 -20.88 -0.35 -1.58
C GLY A 95 -20.59 -1.28 -0.40
N PRO A 96 -20.03 -2.46 -0.68
CA PRO A 96 -19.80 -3.46 0.36
C PRO A 96 -18.72 -3.05 1.35
N VAL A 97 -18.93 -3.47 2.61
CA VAL A 97 -17.95 -3.36 3.70
C VAL A 97 -17.67 -4.78 4.18
N VAL A 98 -16.40 -5.14 4.27
CA VAL A 98 -15.98 -6.52 4.57
C VAL A 98 -15.29 -6.55 5.94
N PRO A 99 -15.78 -7.38 6.88
CA PRO A 99 -15.10 -7.55 8.17
C PRO A 99 -13.86 -8.43 8.02
N GLY A 100 -12.92 -8.29 8.95
CA GLY A 100 -11.76 -9.17 9.01
C GLY A 100 -12.10 -10.60 9.36
N PRO A 101 -11.23 -11.55 9.03
CA PRO A 101 -10.00 -11.35 8.24
C PRO A 101 -10.30 -11.09 6.76
N ALA A 102 -9.73 -10.04 6.23
CA ALA A 102 -9.94 -9.62 4.84
C ALA A 102 -8.72 -8.85 4.34
N VAL A 103 -8.45 -8.96 3.04
CA VAL A 103 -7.33 -8.26 2.41
C VAL A 103 -7.83 -7.50 1.20
N ASP A 104 -7.45 -6.23 1.10
CA ASP A 104 -7.85 -5.35 0.01
C ASP A 104 -6.65 -5.02 -0.87
N TYR A 105 -6.71 -5.45 -2.13
CA TYR A 105 -5.71 -5.17 -3.17
C TYR A 105 -6.18 -4.09 -4.14
N GLY A 106 -7.25 -3.36 -3.83
CA GLY A 106 -7.93 -2.44 -4.72
C GLY A 106 -7.30 -1.04 -4.79
N TYR A 107 -6.01 -0.89 -4.49
CA TYR A 107 -5.30 0.37 -4.63
C TYR A 107 -4.56 0.43 -5.96
N GLU A 108 -4.36 1.67 -6.45
CA GLU A 108 -3.52 1.89 -7.62
C GLU A 108 -2.06 1.54 -7.29
N MET A 109 -1.30 1.15 -8.31
CA MET A 109 0.14 0.95 -8.16
C MET A 109 0.84 2.29 -8.34
N SER A 110 1.81 2.57 -7.46
CA SER A 110 2.73 3.69 -7.66
C SER A 110 3.88 3.22 -8.56
N THR A 111 4.33 4.09 -9.45
CA THR A 111 5.47 3.82 -10.33
C THR A 111 6.55 4.84 -10.04
N TYR A 112 7.74 4.35 -9.73
CA TYR A 112 8.89 5.22 -9.42
C TYR A 112 10.06 4.89 -10.34
N ARG A 113 10.85 5.94 -10.60
CA ARG A 113 12.08 5.84 -11.36
C ARG A 113 13.15 6.64 -10.62
N PHE A 114 14.22 5.96 -10.23
CA PHE A 114 15.30 6.57 -9.46
C PHE A 114 16.50 6.81 -10.37
N GLU A 115 17.01 8.04 -10.35
CA GLU A 115 18.20 8.42 -11.11
C GLU A 115 19.49 8.18 -10.31
N THR A 116 19.39 8.23 -8.98
CA THR A 116 20.54 8.17 -8.08
C THR A 116 20.77 6.76 -7.60
N PRO A 117 21.98 6.19 -7.78
CA PRO A 117 22.31 4.89 -7.20
C PRO A 117 22.24 4.90 -5.68
N GLY A 118 22.02 3.74 -5.10
CA GLY A 118 21.93 3.56 -3.65
C GLY A 118 20.62 2.95 -3.23
N VAL A 119 20.34 3.06 -1.94
CA VAL A 119 19.11 2.51 -1.33
C VAL A 119 18.10 3.62 -1.19
N HIS A 120 16.90 3.41 -1.73
CA HIS A 120 15.77 4.32 -1.57
C HIS A 120 14.70 3.66 -0.71
N ARG A 121 14.04 4.45 0.13
CA ARG A 121 13.06 3.96 1.11
C ARG A 121 11.68 4.47 0.78
N ILE A 122 10.71 3.57 0.79
CA ILE A 122 9.31 3.91 0.54
C ILE A 122 8.49 3.48 1.75
N VAL A 123 7.62 4.36 2.23
CA VAL A 123 6.71 4.10 3.35
C VAL A 123 5.35 4.72 3.02
N TRP A 124 4.30 4.00 3.34
CA TRP A 124 2.92 4.45 3.11
C TRP A 124 2.25 4.74 4.44
N HIS A 125 1.76 5.96 4.61
CA HIS A 125 1.09 6.41 5.83
C HIS A 125 -0.38 6.73 5.56
N LEU A 126 -1.28 6.16 6.35
CA LEU A 126 -2.70 6.52 6.35
C LEU A 126 -3.18 6.64 7.79
N GLY A 127 -3.39 7.87 8.26
CA GLY A 127 -3.79 8.12 9.65
C GLY A 127 -2.71 7.61 10.62
N ASP A 128 -3.10 6.74 11.54
CA ASP A 128 -2.19 6.11 12.48
C ASP A 128 -1.57 4.80 11.95
N LEU A 129 -1.93 4.41 10.72
CA LEU A 129 -1.37 3.23 10.08
C LEU A 129 -0.12 3.59 9.30
N VAL A 130 0.92 2.81 9.49
CA VAL A 130 2.20 2.98 8.80
C VAL A 130 2.58 1.62 8.21
N SER A 131 2.88 1.61 6.92
CA SER A 131 3.30 0.37 6.26
C SER A 131 4.70 -0.06 6.72
N ASN A 132 5.09 -1.26 6.30
CA ASN A 132 6.50 -1.66 6.33
C ASN A 132 7.35 -0.66 5.54
N GLU A 133 8.62 -0.59 5.86
CA GLU A 133 9.60 0.16 5.07
C GLU A 133 10.07 -0.71 3.91
N LEU A 134 9.85 -0.26 2.69
CA LEU A 134 10.26 -0.98 1.49
C LEU A 134 11.55 -0.35 0.95
N LEU A 135 12.57 -1.17 0.77
CA LEU A 135 13.87 -0.72 0.26
C LEU A 135 13.99 -1.10 -1.21
N ILE A 136 14.36 -0.10 -2.03
CA ILE A 136 14.67 -0.30 -3.45
C ILE A 136 16.16 -0.06 -3.64
N PHE A 137 16.83 -1.05 -4.18
CA PHE A 137 18.28 -1.01 -4.42
C PHE A 137 18.53 -0.60 -5.86
N VAL A 138 19.17 0.56 -6.05
CA VAL A 138 19.52 1.09 -7.38
C VAL A 138 21.02 0.89 -7.56
N GLU A 139 21.39 0.17 -8.62
CA GLU A 139 22.79 -0.17 -8.93
C GLU A 139 23.67 1.03 -9.27
#